data_66d186b0c3c5443ec892888fc7fc1e1b
#
_entry.id   66d186b0c3c5443ec892888fc7fc1e1b
#
_cell.length_a   1.000
_cell.length_b   1.000
_cell.length_c   1.000
_cell.angle_alpha   90.00
_cell.angle_beta   90.00
_cell.angle_gamma   90.00
#
_symmetry.space_group_name_H-M   'P 1'
#
loop_
_entity.id
_entity.type
_entity.pdbx_description
1 polymer ?
#
loop_
_entity_poly.entity_id
_entity_poly.type
_entity_poly.pdbx_seq_one_letter_code
_entity_poly.pdbx_strand_id
1 'polypeptide(L)'
;MAFYISAAKTYTEKPDLSMFKTHAHSSYEIFCFLEGDARYYVEGNIYDLSPGDILIINKAEAHSLLINNCIPYSRITMNFSPESIFGNKDEIMRILNAKPLGHFNRIHGTNEERQKWIYYLESIVTGDQNSQQIYLTVLINELCQKLEKRQQQPAPRTTNRIITHINQNLSSIQSLDELCDRFFISKTHLNRQFKTLTGSTVWEYITAKRLLMAQELLNAGTPPIEACEMVGYTEYSTFYRAYKQRFGISPKNDYKK
;
A
#
# COMPACT_ATOMS: atom_id res chain seq x y z
N MET A 1 -5.88 15.28 8.87
CA MET A 1 -5.58 14.04 9.63
C MET A 1 -4.72 14.40 10.84
N ALA A 2 -4.79 13.61 11.91
CA ALA A 2 -3.91 13.83 13.08
C ALA A 2 -2.50 13.31 12.80
N PHE A 3 -1.52 13.82 13.57
CA PHE A 3 -0.18 13.24 13.63
C PHE A 3 -0.25 11.74 13.93
N TYR A 4 0.48 10.94 13.15
CA TYR A 4 0.52 9.49 13.32
C TYR A 4 1.82 8.91 12.78
N ILE A 5 2.59 8.25 13.63
CA ILE A 5 3.72 7.39 13.29
C ILE A 5 3.56 6.09 14.09
N SER A 6 3.65 4.95 13.41
CA SER A 6 3.72 3.63 14.02
C SER A 6 4.83 2.85 13.34
N ALA A 7 5.87 2.50 14.06
CA ALA A 7 7.03 1.80 13.52
C ALA A 7 7.37 0.57 14.38
N ALA A 8 7.77 -0.51 13.73
CA ALA A 8 8.19 -1.73 14.39
C ALA A 8 9.30 -2.46 13.61
N LYS A 9 10.30 -2.98 14.34
CA LYS A 9 11.25 -3.95 13.84
C LYS A 9 10.75 -5.35 14.18
N THR A 10 10.66 -6.21 13.18
CA THR A 10 10.13 -7.57 13.34
C THR A 10 11.15 -8.59 12.83
N TYR A 11 11.34 -9.65 13.61
CA TYR A 11 12.09 -10.84 13.22
C TYR A 11 11.16 -12.06 13.26
N THR A 12 11.23 -12.90 12.23
CA THR A 12 10.43 -14.11 12.12
C THR A 12 11.37 -15.27 11.76
N GLU A 13 11.56 -16.19 12.68
CA GLU A 13 12.49 -17.32 12.51
C GLU A 13 12.02 -18.30 11.43
N LYS A 14 10.71 -18.58 11.39
CA LYS A 14 10.09 -19.48 10.42
C LYS A 14 8.85 -18.80 9.83
N PRO A 15 9.00 -17.99 8.77
CA PRO A 15 7.87 -17.31 8.16
C PRO A 15 6.93 -18.31 7.47
N ASP A 16 5.63 -18.12 7.69
CA ASP A 16 4.57 -18.83 6.99
C ASP A 16 4.00 -17.94 5.88
N LEU A 17 3.88 -18.47 4.67
CA LEU A 17 3.34 -17.75 3.51
C LEU A 17 1.92 -17.20 3.77
N SER A 18 1.13 -17.88 4.62
CA SER A 18 -0.22 -17.43 4.99
C SER A 18 -0.25 -16.15 5.82
N MET A 19 0.86 -15.77 6.46
CA MET A 19 0.95 -14.57 7.31
C MET A 19 0.95 -13.26 6.51
N PHE A 20 1.28 -13.30 5.22
CA PHE A 20 1.51 -12.10 4.41
C PHE A 20 0.48 -11.92 3.29
N LYS A 21 -0.81 -11.97 3.67
CA LYS A 21 -1.90 -11.70 2.71
C LYS A 21 -1.84 -10.28 2.18
N THR A 22 -2.18 -10.14 0.90
CA THR A 22 -2.32 -8.81 0.27
C THR A 22 -3.34 -7.98 1.03
N HIS A 23 -2.95 -6.78 1.35
CA HIS A 23 -3.78 -5.79 2.03
C HIS A 23 -3.49 -4.38 1.49
N ALA A 24 -4.32 -3.45 1.87
CA ALA A 24 -4.14 -2.03 1.60
C ALA A 24 -4.67 -1.25 2.81
N HIS A 25 -4.14 -0.05 3.05
CA HIS A 25 -4.51 0.81 4.17
C HIS A 25 -4.50 2.29 3.78
N SER A 26 -5.02 3.15 4.66
CA SER A 26 -5.17 4.58 4.41
C SER A 26 -3.97 5.43 4.87
N SER A 27 -2.88 4.82 5.36
CA SER A 27 -1.62 5.48 5.70
C SER A 27 -0.58 5.32 4.59
N TYR A 28 0.46 6.14 4.59
CA TYR A 28 1.69 5.85 3.87
C TYR A 28 2.50 4.83 4.67
N GLU A 29 3.23 3.95 3.97
CA GLU A 29 4.11 2.98 4.61
C GLU A 29 5.52 3.07 4.03
N ILE A 30 6.50 2.98 4.91
CA ILE A 30 7.88 2.63 4.56
C ILE A 30 8.15 1.23 5.08
N PHE A 31 8.54 0.34 4.16
CA PHE A 31 8.99 -1.00 4.46
C PHE A 31 10.48 -1.10 4.15
N CYS A 32 11.28 -1.53 5.12
CA CYS A 32 12.71 -1.79 4.95
C CYS A 32 12.98 -3.29 5.14
N PHE A 33 13.51 -3.92 4.11
CA PHE A 33 13.93 -5.30 4.17
C PHE A 33 15.33 -5.42 4.77
N LEU A 34 15.51 -6.21 5.83
CA LEU A 34 16.78 -6.33 6.53
C LEU A 34 17.49 -7.65 6.24
N GLU A 35 16.74 -8.76 6.22
CA GLU A 35 17.29 -10.11 6.08
C GLU A 35 16.24 -11.07 5.54
N GLY A 36 16.68 -12.12 4.83
CA GLY A 36 15.83 -13.19 4.32
C GLY A 36 15.93 -13.37 2.80
N ASP A 37 14.96 -14.08 2.25
CA ASP A 37 14.78 -14.26 0.80
C ASP A 37 13.30 -14.01 0.47
N ALA A 38 13.05 -12.85 -0.09
CA ALA A 38 11.68 -12.39 -0.32
C ALA A 38 11.57 -11.48 -1.54
N ARG A 39 10.35 -11.41 -2.04
CA ARG A 39 9.90 -10.41 -3.01
C ARG A 39 8.76 -9.59 -2.40
N TYR A 40 8.49 -8.46 -2.97
CA TYR A 40 7.38 -7.62 -2.52
C TYR A 40 6.44 -7.32 -3.69
N TYR A 41 5.18 -7.61 -3.48
CA TYR A 41 4.11 -7.31 -4.44
C TYR A 41 3.52 -5.93 -4.15
N VAL A 42 3.35 -5.10 -5.18
CA VAL A 42 2.60 -3.84 -5.12
C VAL A 42 1.83 -3.64 -6.42
N GLU A 43 0.50 -3.63 -6.35
CA GLU A 43 -0.39 -3.27 -7.47
C GLU A 43 -0.06 -3.98 -8.81
N GLY A 44 0.23 -5.27 -8.76
CA GLY A 44 0.57 -6.08 -9.95
C GLY A 44 2.04 -6.11 -10.32
N ASN A 45 2.89 -5.34 -9.66
CA ASN A 45 4.34 -5.39 -9.85
C ASN A 45 5.01 -6.18 -8.72
N ILE A 46 6.06 -6.91 -9.06
CA ILE A 46 6.84 -7.69 -8.11
C ILE A 46 8.26 -7.12 -8.08
N TYR A 47 8.74 -6.88 -6.88
CA TYR A 47 10.08 -6.35 -6.60
C TYR A 47 10.89 -7.41 -5.88
N ASP A 48 12.01 -7.84 -6.48
CA ASP A 48 13.01 -8.64 -5.77
C ASP A 48 13.67 -7.77 -4.70
N LEU A 49 13.81 -8.30 -3.48
CA LEU A 49 14.36 -7.56 -2.34
C LEU A 49 15.81 -7.92 -2.08
N SER A 50 16.59 -6.91 -1.74
CA SER A 50 17.94 -7.05 -1.21
C SER A 50 18.03 -6.37 0.17
N PRO A 51 18.84 -6.87 1.11
CA PRO A 51 18.99 -6.24 2.43
C PRO A 51 19.29 -4.74 2.34
N GLY A 52 18.51 -3.94 3.08
CA GLY A 52 18.53 -2.48 3.08
C GLY A 52 17.71 -1.82 1.98
N ASP A 53 17.01 -2.59 1.13
CA ASP A 53 16.02 -2.02 0.21
C ASP A 53 14.87 -1.40 0.98
N ILE A 54 14.42 -0.23 0.52
CA ILE A 54 13.23 0.44 1.05
C ILE A 54 12.13 0.42 0.00
N LEU A 55 10.90 0.12 0.44
CA LEU A 55 9.70 0.34 -0.35
C LEU A 55 8.89 1.48 0.27
N ILE A 56 8.42 2.38 -0.60
CA ILE A 56 7.43 3.40 -0.25
C ILE A 56 6.09 2.97 -0.83
N ILE A 57 5.14 2.74 0.06
CA ILE A 57 3.77 2.36 -0.28
C ILE A 57 2.86 3.56 -0.05
N ASN A 58 2.18 3.99 -1.09
CA ASN A 58 1.20 5.05 -0.99
C ASN A 58 -0.12 4.52 -0.39
N LYS A 59 -0.95 5.45 0.07
CA LYS A 59 -2.32 5.12 0.52
C LYS A 59 -3.04 4.29 -0.53
N ALA A 60 -3.80 3.32 -0.07
CA ALA A 60 -4.61 2.43 -0.89
C ALA A 60 -3.84 1.59 -1.94
N GLU A 61 -2.50 1.60 -1.98
CA GLU A 61 -1.75 0.62 -2.77
C GLU A 61 -1.87 -0.77 -2.13
N ALA A 62 -2.41 -1.72 -2.88
CA ALA A 62 -2.49 -3.12 -2.44
C ALA A 62 -1.11 -3.77 -2.53
N HIS A 63 -0.64 -4.32 -1.41
CA HIS A 63 0.72 -4.84 -1.30
C HIS A 63 0.78 -6.07 -0.38
N SER A 64 1.84 -6.86 -0.55
CA SER A 64 2.16 -7.99 0.31
C SER A 64 3.61 -8.42 0.16
N LEU A 65 4.15 -9.01 1.23
CA LEU A 65 5.42 -9.70 1.19
C LEU A 65 5.23 -11.10 0.62
N LEU A 66 6.11 -11.51 -0.28
CA LEU A 66 6.16 -12.82 -0.89
C LEU A 66 7.45 -13.51 -0.42
N ILE A 67 7.34 -14.42 0.54
CA ILE A 67 8.48 -15.21 1.03
C ILE A 67 8.78 -16.32 0.02
N ASN A 68 10.04 -16.45 -0.40
CA ASN A 68 10.47 -17.47 -1.34
C ASN A 68 10.79 -18.81 -0.66
N ASN A 69 11.22 -18.76 0.62
CA ASN A 69 11.57 -19.95 1.41
C ASN A 69 11.39 -19.68 2.92
N CYS A 70 11.55 -20.71 3.74
CA CYS A 70 11.32 -20.64 5.19
C CYS A 70 12.58 -20.27 5.99
N ILE A 71 13.53 -19.52 5.42
CA ILE A 71 14.67 -19.00 6.20
C ILE A 71 14.24 -17.82 7.07
N PRO A 72 14.98 -17.53 8.15
CA PRO A 72 14.70 -16.37 8.99
C PRO A 72 14.62 -15.09 8.19
N TYR A 73 13.72 -14.21 8.59
CA TYR A 73 13.41 -12.99 7.90
C TYR A 73 13.25 -11.82 8.88
N SER A 74 13.78 -10.66 8.51
CA SER A 74 13.69 -9.45 9.32
C SER A 74 13.36 -8.22 8.49
N ARG A 75 12.56 -7.32 9.09
CA ARG A 75 12.13 -6.06 8.49
C ARG A 75 11.94 -4.96 9.52
N ILE A 76 11.90 -3.71 9.03
CA ILE A 76 11.28 -2.59 9.73
C ILE A 76 10.10 -2.12 8.89
N THR A 77 8.94 -1.94 9.51
CA THR A 77 7.77 -1.30 8.90
C THR A 77 7.44 -0.03 9.66
N MET A 78 7.06 1.02 8.91
CA MET A 78 6.64 2.28 9.48
C MET A 78 5.45 2.82 8.71
N ASN A 79 4.34 3.05 9.41
CA ASN A 79 3.18 3.74 8.88
C ASN A 79 3.15 5.18 9.40
N PHE A 80 2.83 6.14 8.54
CA PHE A 80 2.80 7.55 8.92
C PHE A 80 1.71 8.34 8.20
N SER A 81 1.32 9.47 8.81
CA SER A 81 0.47 10.49 8.19
C SER A 81 1.30 11.65 7.64
N PRO A 82 0.81 12.42 6.64
CA PRO A 82 1.50 13.61 6.14
C PRO A 82 1.81 14.64 7.23
N GLU A 83 0.96 14.74 8.24
CA GLU A 83 1.09 15.67 9.36
C GLU A 83 2.29 15.34 10.26
N SER A 84 2.90 14.17 10.08
CA SER A 84 4.10 13.76 10.80
C SER A 84 5.41 14.26 10.16
N ILE A 85 5.31 14.96 9.02
CA ILE A 85 6.47 15.49 8.28
C ILE A 85 6.64 16.96 8.61
N PHE A 86 7.86 17.37 9.00
CA PHE A 86 8.21 18.76 9.24
C PHE A 86 8.51 19.52 7.93
N GLY A 87 8.20 20.81 7.92
CA GLY A 87 8.66 21.74 6.90
C GLY A 87 8.01 21.53 5.54
N ASN A 88 8.70 20.91 4.60
CA ASN A 88 8.33 20.78 3.19
C ASN A 88 7.32 19.65 2.88
N LYS A 89 6.35 19.45 3.76
CA LYS A 89 5.32 18.40 3.63
C LYS A 89 4.65 18.37 2.25
N ASP A 90 4.24 19.54 1.74
CA ASP A 90 3.48 19.62 0.49
C ASP A 90 4.31 19.16 -0.71
N GLU A 91 5.60 19.49 -0.73
CA GLU A 91 6.52 19.04 -1.77
C GLU A 91 6.75 17.51 -1.70
N ILE A 92 6.94 16.97 -0.51
CA ILE A 92 7.07 15.51 -0.30
C ILE A 92 5.80 14.81 -0.78
N MET A 93 4.61 15.32 -0.40
CA MET A 93 3.34 14.74 -0.85
C MET A 93 3.16 14.83 -2.36
N ARG A 94 3.59 15.94 -2.99
CA ARG A 94 3.58 16.07 -4.44
C ARG A 94 4.41 14.97 -5.10
N ILE A 95 5.63 14.71 -4.63
CA ILE A 95 6.52 13.68 -5.18
C ILE A 95 5.94 12.28 -4.97
N LEU A 96 5.46 11.96 -3.77
CA LEU A 96 4.86 10.65 -3.47
C LEU A 96 3.60 10.39 -4.30
N ASN A 97 2.73 11.38 -4.43
CA ASN A 97 1.46 11.24 -5.16
C ASN A 97 1.64 11.27 -6.69
N ALA A 98 2.75 11.82 -7.20
CA ALA A 98 3.09 11.75 -8.61
C ALA A 98 3.56 10.34 -9.04
N LYS A 99 3.85 9.46 -8.09
CA LYS A 99 4.26 8.08 -8.36
C LYS A 99 3.10 7.30 -9.01
N PRO A 100 3.29 6.72 -10.23
CA PRO A 100 2.27 5.86 -10.83
C PRO A 100 2.01 4.64 -9.93
N LEU A 101 0.76 4.22 -9.84
CA LEU A 101 0.29 3.14 -8.99
C LEU A 101 1.11 1.86 -9.19
N GLY A 102 1.70 1.34 -8.12
CA GLY A 102 2.54 0.16 -8.13
C GLY A 102 3.93 0.32 -8.78
N HIS A 103 4.30 1.52 -9.22
CA HIS A 103 5.59 1.77 -9.85
C HIS A 103 6.51 2.59 -8.94
N PHE A 104 7.81 2.41 -9.13
CA PHE A 104 8.86 3.11 -8.37
C PHE A 104 8.78 2.94 -6.84
N ASN A 105 8.08 1.91 -6.37
CA ASN A 105 7.94 1.67 -4.93
C ASN A 105 9.29 1.31 -4.28
N ARG A 106 10.11 0.45 -4.92
CA ARG A 106 11.41 0.03 -4.37
C ARG A 106 12.49 1.08 -4.62
N ILE A 107 13.18 1.48 -3.58
CA ILE A 107 14.39 2.32 -3.61
C ILE A 107 15.58 1.49 -3.15
N HIS A 108 16.55 1.35 -4.04
CA HIS A 108 17.82 0.68 -3.77
C HIS A 108 18.92 1.74 -3.62
N GLY A 109 19.62 1.72 -2.50
CA GLY A 109 20.69 2.65 -2.19
C GLY A 109 22.08 2.01 -2.29
N THR A 110 23.12 2.84 -2.23
CA THR A 110 24.49 2.37 -1.94
C THR A 110 24.56 1.73 -0.56
N ASN A 111 25.64 1.02 -0.25
CA ASN A 111 25.80 0.43 1.10
C ASN A 111 25.75 1.49 2.21
N GLU A 112 26.38 2.64 1.99
CA GLU A 112 26.36 3.76 2.97
C GLU A 112 24.95 4.32 3.16
N GLU A 113 24.21 4.53 2.07
CA GLU A 113 22.83 5.00 2.13
C GLU A 113 21.92 4.02 2.85
N ARG A 114 22.02 2.72 2.56
CA ARG A 114 21.21 1.68 3.21
C ARG A 114 21.49 1.61 4.72
N GLN A 115 22.77 1.66 5.14
CA GLN A 115 23.13 1.70 6.56
C GLN A 115 22.56 2.93 7.26
N LYS A 116 22.65 4.10 6.62
CA LYS A 116 22.11 5.35 7.13
C LYS A 116 20.58 5.29 7.28
N TRP A 117 19.87 4.76 6.27
CA TRP A 117 18.40 4.62 6.34
C TRP A 117 17.95 3.64 7.41
N ILE A 118 18.67 2.52 7.56
CA ILE A 118 18.42 1.57 8.67
C ILE A 118 18.59 2.27 10.02
N TYR A 119 19.66 3.04 10.20
CA TYR A 119 19.89 3.82 11.42
C TYR A 119 18.72 4.79 11.71
N TYR A 120 18.23 5.52 10.70
CA TYR A 120 17.09 6.41 10.88
C TYR A 120 15.83 5.64 11.29
N LEU A 121 15.55 4.52 10.63
CA LEU A 121 14.38 3.68 10.96
C LEU A 121 14.47 3.07 12.36
N GLU A 122 15.62 2.61 12.77
CA GLU A 122 15.84 2.10 14.14
C GLU A 122 15.67 3.21 15.18
N SER A 123 16.16 4.42 14.88
CA SER A 123 15.94 5.59 15.72
C SER A 123 14.46 5.99 15.82
N ILE A 124 13.68 5.79 14.76
CA ILE A 124 12.21 5.98 14.80
C ILE A 124 11.56 4.90 15.67
N VAL A 125 11.97 3.63 15.54
CA VAL A 125 11.40 2.52 16.32
C VAL A 125 11.58 2.71 17.83
N THR A 126 12.73 3.24 18.25
CA THR A 126 13.11 3.37 19.67
C THR A 126 12.91 4.77 20.25
N GLY A 127 12.71 5.78 19.39
CA GLY A 127 12.69 7.19 19.77
C GLY A 127 11.34 7.65 20.33
N ASP A 128 11.39 8.79 21.01
CA ASP A 128 10.18 9.55 21.37
C ASP A 128 9.55 10.23 20.15
N GLN A 129 8.40 10.86 20.35
CA GLN A 129 7.64 11.48 19.26
C GLN A 129 8.44 12.53 18.46
N ASN A 130 9.27 13.34 19.15
CA ASN A 130 10.09 14.36 18.49
C ASN A 130 11.18 13.72 17.63
N SER A 131 11.88 12.74 18.18
CA SER A 131 12.91 11.98 17.46
C SER A 131 12.34 11.26 16.26
N GLN A 132 11.18 10.60 16.42
CA GLN A 132 10.46 9.94 15.33
C GLN A 132 10.16 10.91 14.18
N GLN A 133 9.67 12.09 14.48
CA GLN A 133 9.32 13.10 13.49
C GLN A 133 10.54 13.66 12.76
N ILE A 134 11.64 13.91 13.48
CA ILE A 134 12.90 14.39 12.90
C ILE A 134 13.47 13.34 11.95
N TYR A 135 13.65 12.10 12.40
CA TYR A 135 14.23 11.03 11.58
C TYR A 135 13.33 10.64 10.39
N LEU A 136 12.00 10.63 10.57
CA LEU A 136 11.08 10.46 9.46
C LEU A 136 11.27 11.55 8.40
N THR A 137 11.35 12.81 8.81
CA THR A 137 11.49 13.94 7.89
C THR A 137 12.79 13.85 7.10
N VAL A 138 13.90 13.54 7.76
CA VAL A 138 15.20 13.37 7.08
C VAL A 138 15.14 12.19 6.10
N LEU A 139 14.67 11.05 6.56
CA LEU A 139 14.56 9.84 5.73
C LEU A 139 13.70 10.07 4.49
N ILE A 140 12.49 10.59 4.67
CA ILE A 140 11.55 10.76 3.55
C ILE A 140 12.04 11.78 2.52
N ASN A 141 12.75 12.83 2.95
CA ASN A 141 13.39 13.78 2.04
C ASN A 141 14.44 13.10 1.16
N GLU A 142 15.33 12.29 1.72
CA GLU A 142 16.35 11.57 0.95
C GLU A 142 15.72 10.58 -0.04
N LEU A 143 14.69 9.85 0.41
CA LEU A 143 13.98 8.89 -0.43
C LEU A 143 13.23 9.61 -1.57
N CYS A 144 12.60 10.74 -1.31
CA CYS A 144 11.91 11.55 -2.33
C CYS A 144 12.88 12.11 -3.38
N GLN A 145 14.07 12.55 -3.00
CA GLN A 145 15.10 13.00 -3.97
C GLN A 145 15.50 11.87 -4.94
N LYS A 146 15.60 10.64 -4.45
CA LYS A 146 15.88 9.47 -5.31
C LYS A 146 14.69 9.11 -6.19
N LEU A 147 13.49 9.16 -5.62
CA LEU A 147 12.25 8.87 -6.32
C LEU A 147 12.02 9.86 -7.48
N GLU A 148 12.20 11.15 -7.26
CA GLU A 148 12.01 12.18 -8.27
C GLU A 148 12.96 12.01 -9.45
N LYS A 149 14.24 11.70 -9.21
CA LYS A 149 15.21 11.39 -10.28
C LYS A 149 14.78 10.19 -11.11
N ARG A 150 14.15 9.18 -10.50
CA ARG A 150 13.67 7.96 -11.19
C ARG A 150 12.38 8.19 -11.96
N GLN A 151 11.48 9.04 -11.47
CA GLN A 151 10.22 9.39 -12.15
C GLN A 151 10.43 10.14 -13.49
N GLN A 152 11.61 10.71 -13.72
CA GLN A 152 11.97 11.29 -15.01
C GLN A 152 12.20 10.23 -16.10
N GLN A 153 12.30 8.95 -15.73
CA GLN A 153 12.39 7.83 -16.66
C GLN A 153 11.00 7.24 -16.95
N PRO A 154 10.78 6.65 -18.15
CA PRO A 154 9.52 5.98 -18.44
C PRO A 154 9.22 4.90 -17.40
N ALA A 155 8.01 4.88 -16.88
CA ALA A 155 7.58 3.82 -15.96
C ALA A 155 7.65 2.45 -16.67
N PRO A 156 8.12 1.38 -16.00
CA PRO A 156 8.04 0.03 -16.53
C PRO A 156 6.60 -0.34 -16.88
N ARG A 157 6.40 -1.15 -17.92
CA ARG A 157 5.05 -1.64 -18.26
C ARG A 157 4.53 -2.51 -17.13
N THR A 158 3.31 -2.24 -16.65
CA THR A 158 2.64 -3.06 -15.65
C THR A 158 2.47 -4.49 -16.17
N THR A 159 2.99 -5.45 -15.43
CA THR A 159 3.00 -6.86 -15.82
C THR A 159 1.61 -7.49 -15.83
N ASN A 160 0.65 -6.91 -15.10
CA ASN A 160 -0.71 -7.46 -14.99
C ASN A 160 -1.77 -6.50 -15.53
N ARG A 161 -2.18 -6.74 -16.78
CA ARG A 161 -3.23 -5.97 -17.48
C ARG A 161 -4.58 -5.99 -16.75
N ILE A 162 -4.88 -7.06 -16.02
CA ILE A 162 -6.16 -7.21 -15.30
C ILE A 162 -6.19 -6.27 -14.10
N ILE A 163 -5.12 -6.21 -13.30
CA ILE A 163 -5.02 -5.31 -12.14
C ILE A 163 -5.08 -3.85 -12.60
N THR A 164 -4.36 -3.51 -13.66
CA THR A 164 -4.41 -2.17 -14.26
C THR A 164 -5.85 -1.80 -14.66
N HIS A 165 -6.54 -2.71 -15.34
CA HIS A 165 -7.92 -2.47 -15.74
C HIS A 165 -8.86 -2.32 -14.55
N ILE A 166 -8.73 -3.17 -13.53
CA ILE A 166 -9.53 -3.07 -12.30
C ILE A 166 -9.32 -1.71 -11.63
N ASN A 167 -8.08 -1.27 -11.48
CA ASN A 167 -7.76 0.01 -10.82
C ASN A 167 -8.29 1.23 -11.59
N GLN A 168 -8.31 1.15 -12.92
CA GLN A 168 -8.85 2.21 -13.79
C GLN A 168 -10.38 2.26 -13.83
N ASN A 169 -11.05 1.13 -13.54
CA ASN A 169 -12.49 0.98 -13.66
C ASN A 169 -13.17 0.52 -12.35
N LEU A 170 -12.56 0.84 -11.22
CA LEU A 170 -12.91 0.27 -9.91
C LEU A 170 -14.40 0.43 -9.56
N SER A 171 -14.99 1.61 -9.80
CA SER A 171 -16.39 1.90 -9.48
C SER A 171 -17.39 1.32 -10.49
N SER A 172 -16.97 1.07 -11.73
CA SER A 172 -17.87 0.59 -12.80
C SER A 172 -18.00 -0.93 -12.90
N ILE A 173 -17.01 -1.69 -12.39
CA ILE A 173 -17.05 -3.16 -12.46
C ILE A 173 -18.16 -3.69 -11.54
N GLN A 174 -19.19 -4.31 -12.13
CA GLN A 174 -20.33 -4.85 -11.38
C GLN A 174 -20.27 -6.38 -11.23
N SER A 175 -19.53 -7.09 -12.07
CA SER A 175 -19.42 -8.54 -12.00
C SER A 175 -18.05 -9.06 -12.42
N LEU A 176 -17.74 -10.31 -12.05
CA LEU A 176 -16.55 -11.00 -12.56
C LEU A 176 -16.72 -11.43 -14.01
N ASP A 177 -17.97 -11.57 -14.49
CA ASP A 177 -18.25 -11.96 -15.88
C ASP A 177 -17.72 -10.92 -16.85
N GLU A 178 -17.90 -9.62 -16.55
CA GLU A 178 -17.33 -8.52 -17.35
C GLU A 178 -15.82 -8.64 -17.54
N LEU A 179 -15.10 -9.01 -16.47
CA LEU A 179 -13.65 -9.22 -16.53
C LEU A 179 -13.30 -10.48 -17.31
N CYS A 180 -14.07 -11.56 -17.12
CA CYS A 180 -13.88 -12.83 -17.82
C CYS A 180 -14.05 -12.65 -19.34
N ASP A 181 -15.12 -11.97 -19.76
CA ASP A 181 -15.42 -11.69 -21.17
C ASP A 181 -14.35 -10.77 -21.78
N ARG A 182 -13.97 -9.71 -21.07
CA ARG A 182 -12.97 -8.76 -21.56
C ARG A 182 -11.59 -9.37 -21.76
N PHE A 183 -11.19 -10.29 -20.90
CA PHE A 183 -9.86 -10.91 -20.93
C PHE A 183 -9.85 -12.32 -21.52
N PHE A 184 -11.00 -12.82 -21.97
CA PHE A 184 -11.18 -14.15 -22.56
C PHE A 184 -10.67 -15.28 -21.66
N ILE A 185 -11.03 -15.23 -20.35
CA ILE A 185 -10.63 -16.22 -19.36
C ILE A 185 -11.82 -16.67 -18.50
N SER A 186 -11.77 -17.91 -17.99
CA SER A 186 -12.79 -18.39 -17.07
C SER A 186 -12.65 -17.80 -15.67
N LYS A 187 -13.74 -17.71 -14.89
CA LYS A 187 -13.75 -17.25 -13.48
C LYS A 187 -12.74 -18.01 -12.61
N THR A 188 -12.66 -19.33 -12.81
CA THR A 188 -11.75 -20.20 -12.06
C THR A 188 -10.31 -19.85 -12.37
N HIS A 189 -9.97 -19.64 -13.64
CA HIS A 189 -8.62 -19.28 -14.06
C HIS A 189 -8.24 -17.88 -13.57
N LEU A 190 -9.16 -16.90 -13.72
CA LEU A 190 -8.99 -15.54 -13.23
C LEU A 190 -8.67 -15.52 -11.71
N ASN A 191 -9.54 -16.12 -10.90
CA ASN A 191 -9.34 -16.13 -9.44
C ASN A 191 -8.09 -16.90 -9.03
N ARG A 192 -7.75 -18.01 -9.71
CA ARG A 192 -6.52 -18.76 -9.41
C ARG A 192 -5.26 -17.92 -9.68
N GLN A 193 -5.17 -17.32 -10.87
CA GLN A 193 -4.04 -16.45 -11.21
C GLN A 193 -3.95 -15.25 -10.27
N PHE A 194 -5.09 -14.60 -10.00
CA PHE A 194 -5.15 -13.44 -9.13
C PHE A 194 -4.73 -13.79 -7.71
N LYS A 195 -5.23 -14.90 -7.16
CA LYS A 195 -4.87 -15.38 -5.83
C LYS A 195 -3.39 -15.77 -5.72
N THR A 196 -2.81 -16.35 -6.78
CA THR A 196 -1.37 -16.65 -6.81
C THR A 196 -0.52 -15.38 -6.77
N LEU A 197 -0.96 -14.29 -7.42
CA LEU A 197 -0.23 -13.03 -7.47
C LEU A 197 -0.46 -12.16 -6.24
N THR A 198 -1.70 -12.10 -5.75
CA THR A 198 -2.12 -11.12 -4.73
C THR A 198 -2.46 -11.73 -3.38
N GLY A 199 -2.57 -13.06 -3.27
CA GLY A 199 -3.04 -13.74 -2.07
C GLY A 199 -4.55 -13.62 -1.82
N SER A 200 -5.30 -12.86 -2.64
CA SER A 200 -6.74 -12.60 -2.51
C SER A 200 -7.50 -12.93 -3.78
N THR A 201 -8.81 -13.09 -3.69
CA THR A 201 -9.67 -13.18 -4.88
C THR A 201 -9.82 -11.79 -5.52
N VAL A 202 -10.21 -11.76 -6.79
CA VAL A 202 -10.48 -10.50 -7.51
C VAL A 202 -11.51 -9.65 -6.79
N TRP A 203 -12.59 -10.27 -6.29
CA TRP A 203 -13.66 -9.53 -5.63
C TRP A 203 -13.27 -8.98 -4.25
N GLU A 204 -12.47 -9.74 -3.48
CA GLU A 204 -11.88 -9.24 -2.22
C GLU A 204 -10.99 -8.03 -2.47
N TYR A 205 -10.18 -8.06 -3.53
CA TYR A 205 -9.34 -6.93 -3.93
C TYR A 205 -10.18 -5.69 -4.31
N ILE A 206 -11.17 -5.85 -5.20
CA ILE A 206 -12.07 -4.77 -5.61
C ILE A 206 -12.78 -4.17 -4.40
N THR A 207 -13.35 -5.02 -3.54
CA THR A 207 -14.04 -4.60 -2.31
C THR A 207 -13.13 -3.80 -1.39
N ALA A 208 -11.92 -4.29 -1.13
CA ALA A 208 -10.95 -3.60 -0.27
C ALA A 208 -10.59 -2.21 -0.81
N LYS A 209 -10.36 -2.09 -2.12
CA LYS A 209 -10.05 -0.82 -2.79
C LYS A 209 -11.22 0.16 -2.75
N ARG A 210 -12.44 -0.30 -3.03
CA ARG A 210 -13.66 0.52 -2.95
C ARG A 210 -13.88 1.07 -1.54
N LEU A 211 -13.70 0.25 -0.52
CA LEU A 211 -13.88 0.67 0.87
C LEU A 211 -12.85 1.71 1.31
N LEU A 212 -11.59 1.58 0.87
CA LEU A 212 -10.57 2.60 1.13
C LEU A 212 -10.89 3.92 0.43
N MET A 213 -11.32 3.87 -0.84
CA MET A 213 -11.77 5.05 -1.57
C MET A 213 -12.98 5.71 -0.89
N ALA A 214 -13.93 4.91 -0.42
CA ALA A 214 -15.07 5.42 0.35
C ALA A 214 -14.64 6.11 1.63
N GLN A 215 -13.67 5.56 2.35
CA GLN A 215 -13.13 6.19 3.57
C GLN A 215 -12.50 7.56 3.27
N GLU A 216 -11.75 7.68 2.17
CA GLU A 216 -11.19 8.97 1.75
C GLU A 216 -12.28 9.99 1.40
N LEU A 217 -13.33 9.57 0.68
CA LEU A 217 -14.48 10.42 0.37
C LEU A 217 -15.21 10.91 1.63
N LEU A 218 -15.46 10.00 2.58
CA LEU A 218 -16.09 10.34 3.86
C LEU A 218 -15.23 11.34 4.66
N ASN A 219 -13.92 11.13 4.72
CA ASN A 219 -13.00 12.03 5.39
C ASN A 219 -12.88 13.39 4.69
N ALA A 220 -13.16 13.46 3.39
CA ALA A 220 -13.24 14.68 2.60
C ALA A 220 -14.60 15.40 2.73
N GLY A 221 -15.56 14.81 3.49
CA GLY A 221 -16.88 15.40 3.73
C GLY A 221 -17.97 14.96 2.75
N THR A 222 -17.74 13.90 1.95
CA THR A 222 -18.78 13.33 1.07
C THR A 222 -19.80 12.54 1.91
N PRO A 223 -21.10 12.76 1.77
CA PRO A 223 -22.13 12.03 2.50
C PRO A 223 -22.07 10.51 2.26
N PRO A 224 -22.39 9.65 3.25
CA PRO A 224 -22.24 8.21 3.15
C PRO A 224 -22.99 7.53 1.99
N ILE A 225 -24.15 8.05 1.61
CA ILE A 225 -24.94 7.51 0.48
C ILE A 225 -24.21 7.83 -0.83
N GLU A 226 -23.77 9.07 -0.99
CA GLU A 226 -23.03 9.51 -2.16
C GLU A 226 -21.67 8.78 -2.30
N ALA A 227 -20.93 8.65 -1.20
CA ALA A 227 -19.69 7.86 -1.18
C ALA A 227 -19.92 6.40 -1.60
N CYS A 228 -21.01 5.77 -1.16
CA CYS A 228 -21.42 4.43 -1.55
C CYS A 228 -21.59 4.30 -3.07
N GLU A 229 -22.32 5.22 -3.68
CA GLU A 229 -22.56 5.24 -5.14
C GLU A 229 -21.27 5.51 -5.93
N MET A 230 -20.48 6.51 -5.50
CA MET A 230 -19.23 6.89 -6.17
C MET A 230 -18.21 5.76 -6.22
N VAL A 231 -18.20 4.87 -5.22
CA VAL A 231 -17.26 3.73 -5.20
C VAL A 231 -17.84 2.47 -5.85
N GLY A 232 -19.07 2.55 -6.44
CA GLY A 232 -19.65 1.50 -7.26
C GLY A 232 -20.44 0.44 -6.50
N TYR A 233 -21.01 0.78 -5.33
CA TYR A 233 -22.01 -0.06 -4.68
C TYR A 233 -23.41 0.40 -5.11
N THR A 234 -24.24 -0.55 -5.51
CA THR A 234 -25.64 -0.31 -5.88
C THR A 234 -26.57 -0.30 -4.66
N GLU A 235 -26.18 -1.01 -3.58
CA GLU A 235 -26.99 -1.19 -2.39
C GLU A 235 -26.24 -0.68 -1.15
N TYR A 236 -26.80 0.34 -0.47
CA TYR A 236 -26.20 0.93 0.73
C TYR A 236 -26.07 -0.08 1.87
N SER A 237 -27.01 -1.02 2.02
CA SER A 237 -26.95 -2.06 3.04
C SER A 237 -25.74 -2.98 2.90
N THR A 238 -25.35 -3.31 1.67
CA THR A 238 -24.18 -4.12 1.35
C THR A 238 -22.90 -3.33 1.62
N PHE A 239 -22.85 -2.08 1.18
CA PHE A 239 -21.75 -1.16 1.50
C PHE A 239 -21.55 -0.98 3.00
N TYR A 240 -22.63 -0.69 3.74
CA TYR A 240 -22.59 -0.49 5.19
C TYR A 240 -21.99 -1.68 5.93
N ARG A 241 -22.44 -2.91 5.60
CA ARG A 241 -21.91 -4.14 6.23
C ARG A 241 -20.43 -4.34 5.92
N ALA A 242 -20.02 -4.21 4.67
CA ALA A 242 -18.64 -4.35 4.25
C ALA A 242 -17.74 -3.30 4.90
N TYR A 243 -18.20 -2.05 4.97
CA TYR A 243 -17.48 -0.95 5.58
C TYR A 243 -17.26 -1.18 7.08
N LYS A 244 -18.34 -1.49 7.81
CA LYS A 244 -18.29 -1.77 9.25
C LYS A 244 -17.42 -2.98 9.58
N GLN A 245 -17.48 -4.04 8.76
CA GLN A 245 -16.61 -5.21 8.91
C GLN A 245 -15.12 -4.85 8.72
N ARG A 246 -14.82 -3.98 7.77
CA ARG A 246 -13.46 -3.58 7.44
C ARG A 246 -12.84 -2.64 8.46
N PHE A 247 -13.57 -1.62 8.90
CA PHE A 247 -13.05 -0.52 9.71
C PHE A 247 -13.53 -0.53 11.17
N GLY A 248 -14.44 -1.43 11.55
CA GLY A 248 -15.00 -1.52 12.89
C GLY A 248 -16.03 -0.43 13.24
N ILE A 249 -16.18 0.58 12.38
CA ILE A 249 -17.10 1.72 12.55
C ILE A 249 -18.04 1.85 11.36
N SER A 250 -19.17 2.53 11.56
CA SER A 250 -20.11 2.78 10.46
C SER A 250 -19.65 3.93 9.56
N PRO A 251 -20.03 3.96 8.26
CA PRO A 251 -19.73 5.08 7.37
C PRO A 251 -20.20 6.43 7.94
N LYS A 252 -21.36 6.47 8.60
CA LYS A 252 -21.92 7.66 9.23
C LYS A 252 -21.06 8.18 10.39
N ASN A 253 -20.46 7.27 11.16
CA ASN A 253 -19.61 7.65 12.29
C ASN A 253 -18.23 8.11 11.83
N ASP A 254 -17.73 7.58 10.72
CA ASP A 254 -16.47 8.01 10.13
C ASP A 254 -16.60 9.38 9.44
N TYR A 255 -17.72 9.63 8.76
CA TYR A 255 -18.08 10.93 8.16
C TYR A 255 -18.16 12.09 9.17
N LYS A 256 -18.47 11.81 10.44
CA LYS A 256 -18.64 12.82 11.49
C LYS A 256 -17.35 13.15 12.26
N LYS A 257 -16.23 12.48 11.96
CA LYS A 257 -14.93 12.76 12.56
C LYS A 257 -14.23 13.91 11.85
#